data_d76f8cccde9f6a8d161e6352643ada60
#
_entry.id   d76f8cccde9f6a8d161e6352643ada60
#
_cell.length_a   1.000
_cell.length_b   1.000
_cell.length_c   1.000
_cell.angle_alpha   90.00
_cell.angle_beta   90.00
_cell.angle_gamma   90.00
#
_symmetry.space_group_name_H-M   'P 1'
#
loop_
_entity.id
_entity.type
_entity.pdbx_description
1 polymer ?
#
loop_
_entity_poly.entity_id
_entity_poly.type
_entity_poly.pdbx_seq_one_letter_code
_entity_poly.pdbx_strand_id
1 'polypeptide(L)'
;MEDKDVRVRYAPSPTGMQHIGGVRTALFNYLFAHSRGGKFILRLEDTDRTRFDEKYVKNLYDTMSWLGIEWDEGGDKGGEYGPYVQSERFELYKKYAFELVEKGEAYYCFCDSERLERIRKIQTENKMAPGYDRNCRHLTADEIKANLDAGKPYVIRLKVPMEGVTKFHDHLLGDIEWKNEDISPDPVLLKSDGFPTYHLANIVDDHFMKISHVMRAQEWIPSTPLHVQMYRAFGWEHPEFCHLPMVNGKDGQKLSKRHGATSVNEFRARGYLPEAVINYVAMLGCSYIDGQDMYSLKELEANFKLEHLNKSPAVFDYKKLEWYNGQYIRLLSDEELYKRTLPFITGTGDAALDINISEEFPAPHVGSGYSGLALGDNGEPYCVDKSMHMSGADVKKALLLLMPLIKERLKYLTDAAEMVHFMFAEPAVPAPENIIPKKLDAAKTKEILIMAKDFVAALQPLTHEEAENLARCTAEKLGVKLGDFMMPIRMAVTGSRISPPLIGSILILGVPRSLERIDRTLAAL
;
A
#
# COMPACT_ATOMS: atom_id res chain seq x y z
N MET A 1 33.51 4.31 -4.01
CA MET A 1 33.14 4.39 -2.57
C MET A 1 33.35 3.03 -1.98
N GLU A 2 34.22 2.90 -0.97
CA GLU A 2 34.31 1.67 -0.21
C GLU A 2 32.95 1.41 0.42
N ASP A 3 32.45 0.17 0.31
CA ASP A 3 31.18 -0.32 0.90
C ASP A 3 31.27 -0.29 2.43
N LYS A 4 31.29 0.91 3.03
CA LYS A 4 31.19 1.08 4.47
C LYS A 4 29.75 0.91 4.85
N ASP A 5 29.49 -0.12 5.65
CA ASP A 5 28.31 -0.37 6.47
C ASP A 5 27.09 0.53 6.14
N VAL A 6 26.43 0.25 5.00
CA VAL A 6 25.23 0.98 4.60
C VAL A 6 24.17 0.76 5.66
N ARG A 7 23.75 1.85 6.29
CA ARG A 7 22.65 1.86 7.28
C ARG A 7 21.65 2.94 6.88
N VAL A 8 20.44 2.52 6.62
CA VAL A 8 19.32 3.40 6.23
C VAL A 8 18.12 3.14 7.11
N ARG A 9 17.16 4.06 7.08
CA ARG A 9 15.98 3.93 7.93
C ARG A 9 14.70 4.36 7.22
N TYR A 10 13.61 3.67 7.52
CA TYR A 10 12.27 4.19 7.41
C TYR A 10 11.82 4.64 8.81
N ALA A 11 11.41 5.90 8.93
CA ALA A 11 11.15 6.52 10.22
C ALA A 11 9.76 7.19 10.23
N PRO A 12 8.66 6.41 10.20
CA PRO A 12 7.33 6.96 10.16
C PRO A 12 6.84 7.42 11.54
N SER A 13 6.04 8.51 11.54
CA SER A 13 5.22 8.87 12.68
C SER A 13 3.90 8.09 12.63
N PRO A 14 3.47 7.42 13.71
CA PRO A 14 2.25 6.62 13.74
C PRO A 14 1.01 7.51 13.94
N THR A 15 0.71 8.35 12.94
CA THR A 15 -0.37 9.34 12.95
C THR A 15 -1.40 9.09 11.86
N GLY A 16 -1.31 7.99 11.13
CA GLY A 16 -2.19 7.59 10.05
C GLY A 16 -1.85 6.22 9.47
N MET A 17 -2.76 5.69 8.65
CA MET A 17 -2.55 4.42 7.92
C MET A 17 -1.42 4.56 6.90
N GLN A 18 -0.69 3.46 6.66
CA GLN A 18 0.38 3.43 5.68
C GLN A 18 -0.18 3.63 4.26
N HIS A 19 0.45 4.54 3.52
CA HIS A 19 0.08 4.85 2.14
C HIS A 19 1.23 4.55 1.17
N ILE A 20 0.91 4.41 -0.10
CA ILE A 20 1.85 4.02 -1.17
C ILE A 20 3.12 4.89 -1.23
N GLY A 21 2.99 6.20 -0.97
CA GLY A 21 4.17 7.09 -0.95
C GLY A 21 5.15 6.76 0.18
N GLY A 22 4.63 6.44 1.37
CA GLY A 22 5.44 5.98 2.52
C GLY A 22 6.07 4.61 2.24
N VAL A 23 5.27 3.67 1.74
CA VAL A 23 5.75 2.33 1.35
C VAL A 23 6.84 2.39 0.29
N ARG A 24 6.73 3.28 -0.72
CA ARG A 24 7.79 3.47 -1.71
C ARG A 24 9.10 3.92 -1.06
N THR A 25 9.01 4.86 -0.12
CA THR A 25 10.20 5.31 0.62
C THR A 25 10.81 4.17 1.44
N ALA A 26 9.98 3.38 2.14
CA ALA A 26 10.42 2.21 2.88
C ALA A 26 11.08 1.17 1.97
N LEU A 27 10.43 0.83 0.85
CA LEU A 27 10.93 -0.13 -0.12
C LEU A 27 12.29 0.29 -0.71
N PHE A 28 12.45 1.56 -1.08
CA PHE A 28 13.73 2.02 -1.67
C PHE A 28 14.86 2.02 -0.64
N ASN A 29 14.59 2.35 0.64
CA ASN A 29 15.55 2.18 1.71
C ASN A 29 15.92 0.70 1.89
N TYR A 30 14.92 -0.19 1.94
CA TYR A 30 15.10 -1.63 2.05
C TYR A 30 15.96 -2.18 0.90
N LEU A 31 15.59 -1.87 -0.36
CA LEU A 31 16.32 -2.33 -1.54
C LEU A 31 17.75 -1.80 -1.57
N PHE A 32 17.97 -0.54 -1.20
CA PHE A 32 19.30 0.05 -1.15
C PHE A 32 20.18 -0.63 -0.08
N ALA A 33 19.67 -0.85 1.12
CA ALA A 33 20.40 -1.56 2.16
C ALA A 33 20.80 -2.96 1.70
N HIS A 34 19.84 -3.75 1.24
CA HIS A 34 20.06 -5.15 0.88
C HIS A 34 20.92 -5.32 -0.37
N SER A 35 20.82 -4.42 -1.35
CA SER A 35 21.72 -4.42 -2.54
C SER A 35 23.19 -4.20 -2.20
N ARG A 36 23.48 -3.67 -1.00
CA ARG A 36 24.83 -3.35 -0.52
C ARG A 36 25.27 -4.20 0.67
N GLY A 37 24.45 -5.19 1.08
CA GLY A 37 24.70 -5.99 2.29
C GLY A 37 24.66 -5.18 3.59
N GLY A 38 23.94 -4.05 3.57
CA GLY A 38 23.76 -3.14 4.69
C GLY A 38 22.58 -3.48 5.58
N LYS A 39 22.13 -2.50 6.37
CA LYS A 39 21.04 -2.63 7.35
C LYS A 39 19.90 -1.67 7.07
N PHE A 40 18.68 -2.18 7.12
CA PHE A 40 17.44 -1.43 7.04
C PHE A 40 16.80 -1.33 8.43
N ILE A 41 16.67 -0.11 8.96
CA ILE A 41 16.19 0.18 10.30
C ILE A 41 14.74 0.69 10.22
N LEU A 42 13.86 0.17 11.07
CA LEU A 42 12.51 0.70 11.28
C LEU A 42 12.49 1.47 12.60
N ARG A 43 12.50 2.82 12.50
CA ARG A 43 12.44 3.72 13.65
C ARG A 43 11.04 4.30 13.81
N LEU A 44 10.44 4.17 14.99
CA LEU A 44 9.14 4.75 15.29
C LEU A 44 9.28 6.16 15.86
N GLU A 45 8.72 7.17 15.16
CA GLU A 45 8.74 8.57 15.58
C GLU A 45 7.42 8.96 16.24
N ASP A 46 7.26 8.60 17.51
CA ASP A 46 6.05 8.73 18.33
C ASP A 46 6.04 9.97 19.24
N THR A 47 6.86 10.97 18.93
CA THR A 47 6.95 12.20 19.72
C THR A 47 5.75 13.13 19.59
N ASP A 48 4.89 12.95 18.61
CA ASP A 48 3.62 13.66 18.47
C ASP A 48 2.49 12.93 19.21
N ARG A 49 2.41 13.15 20.52
CA ARG A 49 1.42 12.49 21.39
C ARG A 49 -0.04 12.87 21.11
N THR A 50 -0.28 13.95 20.38
CA THR A 50 -1.66 14.40 20.08
C THR A 50 -2.31 13.61 18.97
N ARG A 51 -1.50 13.05 18.06
CA ARG A 51 -1.94 12.27 16.90
C ARG A 51 -1.49 10.81 16.95
N PHE A 52 -0.77 10.41 18.00
CA PHE A 52 -0.34 9.03 18.20
C PHE A 52 -1.54 8.12 18.46
N ASP A 53 -1.54 6.93 17.80
CA ASP A 53 -2.52 5.88 18.04
C ASP A 53 -1.85 4.52 17.77
N GLU A 54 -1.96 3.60 18.72
CA GLU A 54 -1.39 2.24 18.63
C GLU A 54 -1.87 1.46 17.41
N LYS A 55 -3.09 1.75 16.93
CA LYS A 55 -3.60 1.13 15.70
C LYS A 55 -2.75 1.45 14.47
N TYR A 56 -2.12 2.64 14.42
CA TYR A 56 -1.24 3.01 13.32
C TYR A 56 0.13 2.34 13.44
N VAL A 57 0.60 2.08 14.66
CA VAL A 57 1.80 1.25 14.91
C VAL A 57 1.56 -0.18 14.42
N LYS A 58 0.43 -0.77 14.82
CA LYS A 58 0.04 -2.10 14.35
C LYS A 58 -0.09 -2.14 12.83
N ASN A 59 -0.77 -1.15 12.23
CA ASN A 59 -0.90 -1.06 10.77
C ASN A 59 0.45 -0.95 10.05
N LEU A 60 1.41 -0.23 10.63
CA LEU A 60 2.77 -0.14 10.08
C LEU A 60 3.41 -1.53 9.98
N TYR A 61 3.49 -2.25 11.11
CA TYR A 61 4.10 -3.58 11.16
C TYR A 61 3.36 -4.59 10.26
N ASP A 62 2.03 -4.62 10.33
CA ASP A 62 1.19 -5.48 9.49
C ASP A 62 1.40 -5.19 7.99
N THR A 63 1.49 -3.92 7.61
CA THR A 63 1.72 -3.50 6.22
C THR A 63 3.09 -3.95 5.71
N MET A 64 4.14 -3.68 6.50
CA MET A 64 5.51 -4.06 6.12
C MET A 64 5.64 -5.57 6.00
N SER A 65 5.10 -6.33 6.96
CA SER A 65 5.08 -7.79 6.96
C SER A 65 4.29 -8.35 5.77
N TRP A 66 3.09 -7.80 5.48
CA TRP A 66 2.29 -8.23 4.32
C TRP A 66 3.01 -8.02 2.99
N LEU A 67 3.78 -6.92 2.87
CA LEU A 67 4.58 -6.61 1.68
C LEU A 67 5.89 -7.42 1.62
N GLY A 68 6.27 -8.14 2.66
CA GLY A 68 7.55 -8.84 2.74
C GLY A 68 8.75 -7.92 2.91
N ILE A 69 8.53 -6.66 3.31
CA ILE A 69 9.61 -5.71 3.60
C ILE A 69 10.04 -5.93 5.07
N GLU A 70 11.09 -6.70 5.25
CA GLU A 70 11.64 -6.98 6.58
C GLU A 70 12.70 -5.94 6.96
N TRP A 71 12.73 -5.57 8.25
CA TRP A 71 13.75 -4.69 8.80
C TRP A 71 14.72 -5.47 9.69
N ASP A 72 15.97 -5.03 9.69
CA ASP A 72 17.03 -5.69 10.47
C ASP A 72 17.00 -5.29 11.94
N GLU A 73 16.68 -4.03 12.23
CA GLU A 73 16.64 -3.44 13.56
C GLU A 73 15.38 -2.58 13.71
N GLY A 74 14.76 -2.60 14.89
CA GLY A 74 13.53 -1.84 15.14
C GLY A 74 13.02 -2.00 16.58
N GLY A 75 11.92 -1.32 16.89
CA GLY A 75 11.36 -1.32 18.24
C GLY A 75 10.93 -2.70 18.74
N ASP A 76 10.53 -3.58 17.84
CA ASP A 76 10.11 -4.95 18.12
C ASP A 76 11.25 -5.97 18.09
N LYS A 77 12.27 -5.73 17.23
CA LYS A 77 13.42 -6.64 17.05
C LYS A 77 14.64 -6.26 17.88
N GLY A 78 14.69 -5.02 18.38
CA GLY A 78 15.89 -4.48 19.01
C GLY A 78 17.00 -4.23 17.99
N GLY A 79 18.26 -4.21 18.46
CA GLY A 79 19.46 -4.00 17.66
C GLY A 79 20.56 -3.32 18.46
N GLU A 80 21.73 -3.10 17.84
CA GLU A 80 22.93 -2.60 18.49
C GLU A 80 22.80 -1.15 18.99
N TYR A 81 22.00 -0.33 18.30
CA TYR A 81 21.89 1.12 18.54
C TYR A 81 20.53 1.54 19.10
N GLY A 82 19.80 0.60 19.70
CA GLY A 82 18.49 0.86 20.31
C GLY A 82 18.53 1.83 21.51
N PRO A 83 17.36 2.19 22.01
CA PRO A 83 16.01 1.83 21.52
C PRO A 83 15.66 2.54 20.21
N TYR A 84 14.70 1.93 19.43
CA TYR A 84 14.28 2.45 18.10
C TYR A 84 12.90 3.13 18.13
N VAL A 85 12.42 3.45 19.32
CA VAL A 85 11.19 4.20 19.59
C VAL A 85 11.59 5.54 20.20
N GLN A 86 11.19 6.65 19.62
CA GLN A 86 11.68 7.97 20.06
C GLN A 86 11.26 8.34 21.48
N SER A 87 10.07 7.93 21.92
CA SER A 87 9.61 8.17 23.29
C SER A 87 10.49 7.50 24.37
N GLU A 88 11.27 6.50 24.00
CA GLU A 88 12.21 5.82 24.92
C GLU A 88 13.59 6.51 25.01
N ARG A 89 13.80 7.62 24.26
CA ARG A 89 15.09 8.29 24.09
C ARG A 89 15.12 9.74 24.60
N PHE A 90 14.12 10.18 25.36
CA PHE A 90 13.98 11.59 25.75
C PHE A 90 15.20 12.15 26.49
N GLU A 91 15.81 11.41 27.38
CA GLU A 91 16.99 11.88 28.11
C GLU A 91 18.19 12.11 27.16
N LEU A 92 18.29 11.33 26.10
CA LEU A 92 19.31 11.53 25.08
C LEU A 92 19.11 12.88 24.37
N TYR A 93 17.90 13.15 23.91
CA TYR A 93 17.59 14.42 23.21
C TYR A 93 17.79 15.62 24.10
N LYS A 94 17.38 15.53 25.36
CA LYS A 94 17.55 16.57 26.35
C LYS A 94 19.05 16.86 26.58
N LYS A 95 19.85 15.81 26.78
CA LYS A 95 21.31 15.93 26.92
C LYS A 95 21.91 16.71 25.77
N TYR A 96 21.60 16.33 24.53
CA TYR A 96 22.19 16.96 23.34
C TYR A 96 21.64 18.37 23.06
N ALA A 97 20.39 18.66 23.43
CA ALA A 97 19.88 20.04 23.39
C ALA A 97 20.68 20.98 24.32
N PHE A 98 20.99 20.52 25.53
CA PHE A 98 21.81 21.33 26.48
C PHE A 98 23.29 21.39 26.08
N GLU A 99 23.85 20.33 25.50
CA GLU A 99 25.20 20.36 24.94
C GLU A 99 25.34 21.48 23.88
N LEU A 100 24.34 21.68 23.01
CA LEU A 100 24.35 22.80 22.06
C LEU A 100 24.28 24.17 22.76
N VAL A 101 23.59 24.27 23.90
CA VAL A 101 23.59 25.52 24.69
C VAL A 101 24.98 25.77 25.27
N GLU A 102 25.64 24.77 25.84
CA GLU A 102 27.00 24.86 26.37
C GLU A 102 28.01 25.24 25.29
N LYS A 103 27.87 24.70 24.08
CA LYS A 103 28.70 25.06 22.93
C LYS A 103 28.39 26.46 22.36
N GLY A 104 27.33 27.12 22.85
CA GLY A 104 26.90 28.43 22.33
C GLY A 104 26.16 28.36 20.98
N GLU A 105 25.84 27.16 20.49
CA GLU A 105 25.12 26.90 19.22
C GLU A 105 23.60 26.88 19.40
N ALA A 106 23.11 26.87 20.63
CA ALA A 106 21.71 27.02 20.99
C ALA A 106 21.53 27.96 22.18
N TYR A 107 20.30 28.32 22.51
CA TYR A 107 20.03 29.24 23.62
C TYR A 107 18.63 29.05 24.20
N TYR A 108 18.45 29.52 25.43
CA TYR A 108 17.18 29.57 26.13
C TYR A 108 16.28 30.68 25.56
N CYS A 109 15.04 30.33 25.25
CA CYS A 109 14.03 31.29 24.82
C CYS A 109 12.84 31.26 25.77
N PHE A 110 12.58 32.41 26.41
CA PHE A 110 11.52 32.60 27.41
C PHE A 110 10.28 33.31 26.85
N CYS A 111 10.15 33.40 25.52
CA CYS A 111 8.97 33.99 24.88
C CYS A 111 7.73 33.10 25.07
N ASP A 112 6.65 33.73 25.57
CA ASP A 112 5.35 33.09 25.69
C ASP A 112 4.60 33.01 24.32
N SER A 113 3.50 32.26 24.30
CA SER A 113 2.68 32.07 23.09
C SER A 113 2.03 33.39 22.64
N GLU A 114 1.58 34.25 23.58
CA GLU A 114 0.92 35.51 23.28
C GLU A 114 1.87 36.46 22.54
N ARG A 115 3.11 36.59 23.00
CA ARG A 115 4.14 37.37 22.32
C ARG A 115 4.42 36.84 20.91
N LEU A 116 4.56 35.52 20.78
CA LEU A 116 4.85 34.90 19.48
C LEU A 116 3.71 35.09 18.49
N GLU A 117 2.46 34.99 18.93
CA GLU A 117 1.28 35.27 18.08
C GLU A 117 1.21 36.74 17.66
N ARG A 118 1.48 37.67 18.58
CA ARG A 118 1.54 39.08 18.26
C ARG A 118 2.58 39.41 17.19
N ILE A 119 3.78 38.83 17.29
CA ILE A 119 4.83 39.05 16.29
C ILE A 119 4.41 38.48 14.93
N ARG A 120 3.85 37.26 14.89
CA ARG A 120 3.34 36.66 13.65
C ARG A 120 2.28 37.54 12.98
N LYS A 121 1.37 38.10 13.78
CA LYS A 121 0.34 39.01 13.26
C LYS A 121 0.95 40.27 12.63
N ILE A 122 1.87 40.92 13.33
CA ILE A 122 2.59 42.11 12.83
C ILE A 122 3.34 41.77 11.52
N GLN A 123 4.04 40.65 11.46
CA GLN A 123 4.76 40.21 10.27
C GLN A 123 3.81 39.96 9.08
N THR A 124 2.68 39.32 9.33
CA THR A 124 1.65 39.05 8.29
C THR A 124 1.03 40.36 7.78
N GLU A 125 0.67 41.31 8.68
CA GLU A 125 0.14 42.63 8.31
C GLU A 125 1.13 43.42 7.45
N ASN A 126 2.42 43.28 7.73
CA ASN A 126 3.49 43.92 6.97
C ASN A 126 3.98 43.09 5.74
N LYS A 127 3.26 42.03 5.39
CA LYS A 127 3.63 41.11 4.26
C LYS A 127 5.04 40.51 4.39
N MET A 128 5.53 40.37 5.61
CA MET A 128 6.78 39.67 5.91
C MET A 128 6.51 38.17 6.13
N ALA A 129 7.48 37.32 5.83
CA ALA A 129 7.38 35.90 6.15
C ALA A 129 7.30 35.72 7.69
N PRO A 130 6.27 35.00 8.20
CA PRO A 130 6.17 34.74 9.63
C PRO A 130 7.34 33.91 10.14
N GLY A 131 7.98 34.34 11.21
CA GLY A 131 9.11 33.64 11.81
C GLY A 131 9.43 34.16 13.21
N TYR A 132 10.30 33.43 13.91
CA TYR A 132 10.77 33.89 15.20
C TYR A 132 11.71 35.11 15.03
N ASP A 133 11.50 36.17 15.80
CA ASP A 133 12.24 37.44 15.71
C ASP A 133 13.60 37.41 16.45
N ARG A 134 14.06 36.27 16.94
CA ARG A 134 15.33 36.06 17.66
C ARG A 134 15.51 36.89 18.93
N ASN A 135 14.41 37.32 19.55
CA ASN A 135 14.41 38.21 20.73
C ASN A 135 15.30 37.72 21.88
N CYS A 136 15.29 36.41 22.18
CA CYS A 136 16.11 35.89 23.29
C CYS A 136 17.53 35.48 22.88
N ARG A 137 17.91 35.64 21.59
CA ARG A 137 19.22 35.17 21.07
C ARG A 137 20.41 35.86 21.72
N HIS A 138 20.21 37.07 22.22
CA HIS A 138 21.28 37.93 22.76
C HIS A 138 21.14 38.20 24.27
N LEU A 139 20.33 37.39 24.99
CA LEU A 139 20.25 37.48 26.44
C LEU A 139 21.61 37.21 27.07
N THR A 140 21.97 38.01 28.06
CA THR A 140 23.19 37.83 28.85
C THR A 140 23.05 36.65 29.81
N ALA A 141 24.17 36.13 30.29
CA ALA A 141 24.17 35.04 31.26
C ALA A 141 23.38 35.39 32.53
N ASP A 142 23.45 36.64 32.99
CA ASP A 142 22.72 37.12 34.17
C ASP A 142 21.21 37.16 33.93
N GLU A 143 20.79 37.61 32.75
CA GLU A 143 19.36 37.62 32.36
C GLU A 143 18.80 36.23 32.23
N ILE A 144 19.59 35.29 31.62
CA ILE A 144 19.21 33.89 31.51
C ILE A 144 19.05 33.30 32.92
N LYS A 145 20.05 33.52 33.80
CA LYS A 145 20.03 33.04 35.18
C LYS A 145 18.82 33.60 35.93
N ALA A 146 18.57 34.90 35.86
CA ALA A 146 17.43 35.53 36.52
C ALA A 146 16.07 34.95 36.06
N ASN A 147 15.94 34.63 34.75
CA ASN A 147 14.73 33.99 34.22
C ASN A 147 14.57 32.55 34.69
N LEU A 148 15.67 31.79 34.77
CA LEU A 148 15.69 30.41 35.26
C LEU A 148 15.40 30.36 36.78
N ASP A 149 16.02 31.24 37.56
CA ASP A 149 15.80 31.36 39.03
C ASP A 149 14.35 31.79 39.34
N ALA A 150 13.74 32.56 38.48
CA ALA A 150 12.33 32.92 38.53
C ALA A 150 11.36 31.81 38.09
N GLY A 151 11.88 30.62 37.69
CA GLY A 151 11.07 29.49 37.25
C GLY A 151 10.30 29.72 35.96
N LYS A 152 10.72 30.67 35.10
CA LYS A 152 10.03 30.91 33.85
C LYS A 152 10.12 29.75 32.90
N PRO A 153 8.99 29.33 32.26
CA PRO A 153 9.01 28.32 31.21
C PRO A 153 9.94 28.77 30.07
N TYR A 154 10.65 27.80 29.48
CA TYR A 154 11.53 28.07 28.37
C TYR A 154 11.49 26.96 27.32
N VAL A 155 11.96 27.28 26.13
CA VAL A 155 12.32 26.32 25.08
C VAL A 155 13.79 26.51 24.71
N ILE A 156 14.42 25.49 24.14
CA ILE A 156 15.76 25.61 23.56
C ILE A 156 15.63 25.82 22.06
N ARG A 157 16.32 26.86 21.55
CA ARG A 157 16.35 27.19 20.12
C ARG A 157 17.76 27.07 19.57
N LEU A 158 17.85 26.59 18.32
CA LEU A 158 19.12 26.58 17.56
C LEU A 158 19.52 28.02 17.19
N LYS A 159 20.81 28.32 17.19
CA LYS A 159 21.35 29.55 16.59
C LYS A 159 21.66 29.31 15.12
N VAL A 160 20.71 29.55 14.23
CA VAL A 160 20.96 29.45 12.79
C VAL A 160 21.84 30.63 12.33
N PRO A 161 22.91 30.40 11.54
CA PRO A 161 23.65 31.48 10.91
C PRO A 161 22.74 32.37 10.05
N MET A 162 22.87 33.68 10.18
CA MET A 162 22.00 34.65 9.48
C MET A 162 22.53 34.99 8.08
N GLU A 163 23.81 34.78 7.84
CA GLU A 163 24.48 35.09 6.59
C GLU A 163 25.20 33.86 6.02
N GLY A 164 25.53 33.93 4.74
CA GLY A 164 26.25 32.85 4.05
C GLY A 164 25.34 31.83 3.41
N VAL A 165 25.92 30.69 3.05
CA VAL A 165 25.25 29.63 2.28
C VAL A 165 25.53 28.27 2.93
N THR A 166 24.48 27.46 3.06
CA THR A 166 24.58 26.04 3.41
C THR A 166 24.60 25.22 2.14
N LYS A 167 25.61 24.36 2.01
CA LYS A 167 25.77 23.48 0.85
C LYS A 167 25.74 22.03 1.31
N PHE A 168 25.11 21.19 0.51
CA PHE A 168 25.11 19.73 0.68
C PHE A 168 24.96 19.04 -0.68
N HIS A 169 25.41 17.81 -0.77
CA HIS A 169 25.23 16.97 -1.95
C HIS A 169 24.01 16.07 -1.77
N ASP A 170 23.21 15.93 -2.82
CA ASP A 170 22.10 14.98 -2.91
C ASP A 170 22.37 14.02 -4.07
N HIS A 171 22.34 12.71 -3.80
CA HIS A 171 22.64 11.69 -4.81
C HIS A 171 21.78 11.78 -6.07
N LEU A 172 20.54 12.23 -5.93
CA LEU A 172 19.63 12.32 -7.06
C LEU A 172 19.62 13.70 -7.71
N LEU A 173 19.70 14.76 -6.91
CA LEU A 173 19.53 16.14 -7.38
C LEU A 173 20.86 16.86 -7.61
N GLY A 174 21.99 16.30 -7.13
CA GLY A 174 23.32 16.91 -7.20
C GLY A 174 23.57 17.94 -6.09
N ASP A 175 24.45 18.87 -6.33
CA ASP A 175 24.83 19.88 -5.34
C ASP A 175 23.73 20.92 -5.15
N ILE A 176 23.32 21.11 -3.90
CA ILE A 176 22.27 22.06 -3.50
C ILE A 176 22.91 23.13 -2.64
N GLU A 177 22.68 24.39 -2.99
CA GLU A 177 23.07 25.56 -2.23
C GLU A 177 21.82 26.28 -1.71
N TRP A 178 21.84 26.64 -0.41
CA TRP A 178 20.73 27.30 0.25
C TRP A 178 21.21 28.50 1.05
N LYS A 179 20.64 29.67 0.84
CA LYS A 179 20.98 30.86 1.63
C LYS A 179 20.54 30.68 3.08
N ASN A 180 21.40 31.01 4.03
CA ASN A 180 21.08 30.84 5.45
C ASN A 180 19.92 31.75 5.91
N GLU A 181 19.74 32.90 5.26
CA GLU A 181 18.60 33.80 5.51
C GLU A 181 17.24 33.18 5.20
N ASP A 182 17.19 32.18 4.30
CA ASP A 182 15.98 31.44 3.89
C ASP A 182 15.71 30.21 4.78
N ILE A 183 16.63 29.86 5.69
CA ILE A 183 16.41 28.80 6.67
C ILE A 183 15.48 29.34 7.76
N SER A 184 14.58 28.47 8.26
CA SER A 184 13.67 28.82 9.36
C SER A 184 14.45 29.47 10.52
N PRO A 185 14.09 30.69 10.97
CA PRO A 185 14.84 31.42 11.96
C PRO A 185 14.77 30.75 13.34
N ASP A 186 15.91 30.33 13.82
CA ASP A 186 16.15 29.77 15.16
C ASP A 186 15.02 28.85 15.66
N PRO A 187 14.82 27.69 15.00
CA PRO A 187 13.75 26.76 15.34
C PRO A 187 13.92 26.19 16.75
N VAL A 188 12.80 25.82 17.35
CA VAL A 188 12.78 25.12 18.63
C VAL A 188 13.37 23.72 18.45
N LEU A 189 14.30 23.36 19.30
CA LEU A 189 14.89 22.03 19.42
C LEU A 189 14.19 21.22 20.52
N LEU A 190 14.08 21.84 21.74
CA LEU A 190 13.43 21.25 22.90
C LEU A 190 12.26 22.13 23.33
N LYS A 191 11.07 21.57 23.46
CA LYS A 191 9.86 22.24 23.91
C LYS A 191 9.86 22.46 25.40
N SER A 192 8.96 23.30 25.90
CA SER A 192 8.83 23.64 27.32
C SER A 192 8.39 22.45 28.19
N ASP A 193 7.78 21.45 27.61
CA ASP A 193 7.42 20.18 28.26
C ASP A 193 8.58 19.16 28.29
N GLY A 194 9.76 19.54 27.77
CA GLY A 194 10.94 18.70 27.70
C GLY A 194 10.99 17.74 26.51
N PHE A 195 9.98 17.78 25.63
CA PHE A 195 9.95 16.95 24.41
C PHE A 195 10.78 17.57 23.28
N PRO A 196 11.53 16.78 22.52
CA PRO A 196 12.24 17.27 21.35
C PRO A 196 11.25 17.63 20.24
N THR A 197 11.68 18.52 19.35
CA THR A 197 11.04 18.64 18.04
C THR A 197 11.59 17.57 17.10
N TYR A 198 10.88 17.33 15.99
CA TYR A 198 11.32 16.42 14.93
C TYR A 198 12.78 16.66 14.51
N HIS A 199 13.17 17.93 14.33
CA HIS A 199 14.51 18.27 13.86
C HIS A 199 15.60 17.75 14.80
N LEU A 200 15.48 17.95 16.10
CA LEU A 200 16.46 17.49 17.07
C LEU A 200 16.46 15.94 17.16
N ALA A 201 15.30 15.34 17.32
CA ALA A 201 15.18 13.89 17.49
C ALA A 201 15.77 13.15 16.27
N ASN A 202 15.39 13.57 15.06
CA ASN A 202 15.86 12.95 13.82
C ASN A 202 17.39 12.99 13.68
N ILE A 203 18.03 14.14 13.95
CA ILE A 203 19.49 14.29 13.81
C ILE A 203 20.25 13.47 14.87
N VAL A 204 19.80 13.51 16.11
CA VAL A 204 20.39 12.75 17.20
C VAL A 204 20.27 11.25 16.95
N ASP A 205 19.11 10.81 16.50
CA ASP A 205 18.88 9.39 16.20
C ASP A 205 19.69 8.92 14.99
N ASP A 206 19.70 9.66 13.90
CA ASP A 206 20.48 9.32 12.71
C ASP A 206 21.99 9.21 13.04
N HIS A 207 22.50 10.09 13.91
CA HIS A 207 23.89 10.03 14.36
C HIS A 207 24.17 8.79 15.22
N PHE A 208 23.35 8.55 16.25
CA PHE A 208 23.59 7.43 17.20
C PHE A 208 23.21 6.06 16.63
N MET A 209 22.29 6.00 15.69
CA MET A 209 21.97 4.78 14.95
C MET A 209 22.91 4.54 13.75
N LYS A 210 23.93 5.41 13.60
CA LYS A 210 24.95 5.31 12.54
C LYS A 210 24.34 5.29 11.14
N ILE A 211 23.32 6.09 10.91
CA ILE A 211 22.69 6.19 9.60
C ILE A 211 23.69 6.80 8.61
N SER A 212 23.99 6.04 7.57
CA SER A 212 24.94 6.45 6.52
C SER A 212 24.27 7.27 5.41
N HIS A 213 23.02 6.93 5.07
CA HIS A 213 22.25 7.59 4.02
C HIS A 213 20.85 7.91 4.48
N VAL A 214 20.39 9.13 4.23
CA VAL A 214 19.02 9.58 4.47
C VAL A 214 18.26 9.62 3.16
N MET A 215 17.55 8.55 2.88
CA MET A 215 16.66 8.47 1.72
C MET A 215 15.22 8.78 2.17
N ARG A 216 14.62 9.88 1.65
CA ARG A 216 13.30 10.37 2.05
C ARG A 216 12.62 11.17 0.95
N ALA A 217 11.34 11.53 1.12
CA ALA A 217 10.61 12.31 0.13
C ALA A 217 11.18 13.72 -0.05
N GLN A 218 11.16 14.24 -1.27
CA GLN A 218 11.68 15.58 -1.62
C GLN A 218 11.01 16.73 -0.88
N GLU A 219 9.84 16.53 -0.28
CA GLU A 219 9.17 17.55 0.55
C GLU A 219 10.02 17.97 1.78
N TRP A 220 11.03 17.17 2.13
CA TRP A 220 11.98 17.45 3.21
C TRP A 220 13.21 18.24 2.78
N ILE A 221 13.37 18.54 1.48
CA ILE A 221 14.51 19.36 0.99
C ILE A 221 14.61 20.71 1.73
N PRO A 222 13.52 21.46 1.96
CA PRO A 222 13.60 22.75 2.68
C PRO A 222 14.11 22.62 4.13
N SER A 223 14.00 21.44 4.74
CA SER A 223 14.51 21.18 6.10
C SER A 223 15.97 20.71 6.10
N THR A 224 16.50 20.27 4.97
CA THR A 224 17.86 19.70 4.89
C THR A 224 18.96 20.71 5.23
N PRO A 225 18.92 21.98 4.78
CA PRO A 225 19.90 22.97 5.19
C PRO A 225 19.96 23.16 6.71
N LEU A 226 18.81 23.18 7.37
CA LEU A 226 18.71 23.22 8.83
C LEU A 226 19.39 22.01 9.47
N HIS A 227 19.13 20.82 8.95
CA HIS A 227 19.76 19.58 9.44
C HIS A 227 21.28 19.62 9.28
N VAL A 228 21.79 20.07 8.14
CA VAL A 228 23.23 20.25 7.92
C VAL A 228 23.84 21.24 8.92
N GLN A 229 23.14 22.35 9.22
CA GLN A 229 23.60 23.31 10.26
C GLN A 229 23.61 22.66 11.65
N MET A 230 22.65 21.80 11.97
CA MET A 230 22.62 21.09 13.25
C MET A 230 23.79 20.09 13.36
N TYR A 231 24.09 19.30 12.32
CA TYR A 231 25.28 18.44 12.30
C TYR A 231 26.57 19.23 12.54
N ARG A 232 26.70 20.40 11.88
CA ARG A 232 27.84 21.31 12.09
C ARG A 232 27.91 21.83 13.51
N ALA A 233 26.78 22.26 14.09
CA ALA A 233 26.71 22.74 15.47
C ALA A 233 27.13 21.66 16.50
N PHE A 234 26.80 20.40 16.24
CA PHE A 234 27.27 19.28 17.04
C PHE A 234 28.75 18.94 16.80
N GLY A 235 29.31 19.31 15.67
CA GLY A 235 30.64 18.86 15.21
C GLY A 235 30.59 17.43 14.65
N TRP A 236 29.44 17.00 14.14
CA TRP A 236 29.23 15.68 13.55
C TRP A 236 29.27 15.75 12.02
N GLU A 237 29.72 14.66 11.38
CA GLU A 237 29.51 14.47 9.95
C GLU A 237 28.05 14.13 9.69
N HIS A 238 27.47 14.73 8.64
CA HIS A 238 26.12 14.42 8.24
C HIS A 238 26.10 13.18 7.32
N PRO A 239 25.01 12.40 7.31
CA PRO A 239 24.81 11.31 6.36
C PRO A 239 24.70 11.84 4.92
N GLU A 240 24.84 10.96 3.96
CA GLU A 240 24.55 11.26 2.56
C GLU A 240 23.04 11.40 2.35
N PHE A 241 22.62 12.30 1.44
CA PHE A 241 21.20 12.57 1.21
C PHE A 241 20.76 12.06 -0.16
N CYS A 242 19.53 11.53 -0.21
CA CYS A 242 18.85 11.16 -1.44
C CYS A 242 17.36 11.51 -1.31
N HIS A 243 16.93 12.60 -1.95
CA HIS A 243 15.55 13.04 -1.89
C HIS A 243 14.73 12.50 -3.06
N LEU A 244 13.82 11.57 -2.76
CA LEU A 244 12.98 10.89 -3.73
C LEU A 244 11.88 11.82 -4.25
N PRO A 245 11.65 11.90 -5.57
CA PRO A 245 10.56 12.67 -6.14
C PRO A 245 9.20 12.20 -5.65
N MET A 246 8.20 13.09 -5.73
CA MET A 246 6.83 12.78 -5.34
C MET A 246 6.22 11.71 -6.23
N VAL A 247 5.24 11.00 -5.70
CA VAL A 247 4.29 10.21 -6.50
C VAL A 247 3.06 11.07 -6.72
N ASN A 248 2.72 11.31 -7.97
CA ASN A 248 1.62 12.16 -8.38
C ASN A 248 0.45 11.34 -8.93
N GLY A 249 -0.76 11.91 -8.88
CA GLY A 249 -1.90 11.45 -9.66
C GLY A 249 -1.77 11.87 -11.14
N LYS A 250 -2.72 11.44 -11.96
CA LYS A 250 -2.76 11.79 -13.40
C LYS A 250 -2.93 13.29 -13.67
N ASP A 251 -3.41 14.04 -12.69
CA ASP A 251 -3.54 15.51 -12.72
C ASP A 251 -2.23 16.24 -12.42
N GLY A 252 -1.13 15.51 -12.20
CA GLY A 252 0.17 16.07 -11.85
C GLY A 252 0.30 16.54 -10.39
N GLN A 253 -0.75 16.43 -9.57
CA GLN A 253 -0.71 16.78 -8.16
C GLN A 253 -0.28 15.60 -7.30
N LYS A 254 0.25 15.87 -6.09
CA LYS A 254 0.61 14.82 -5.12
C LYS A 254 -0.53 13.82 -4.96
N LEU A 255 -0.20 12.53 -5.07
CA LEU A 255 -1.17 11.45 -4.89
C LEU A 255 -1.87 11.58 -3.53
N SER A 256 -3.19 11.54 -3.52
CA SER A 256 -4.03 11.71 -2.34
C SER A 256 -5.33 10.92 -2.50
N LYS A 257 -6.12 10.80 -1.44
CA LYS A 257 -7.40 10.06 -1.42
C LYS A 257 -8.38 10.47 -2.53
N ARG A 258 -8.34 11.72 -3.01
CA ARG A 258 -9.17 12.18 -4.14
C ARG A 258 -8.84 11.51 -5.48
N HIS A 259 -7.70 10.84 -5.59
CA HIS A 259 -7.29 10.13 -6.80
C HIS A 259 -7.65 8.64 -6.76
N GLY A 260 -8.29 8.19 -5.67
CA GLY A 260 -8.62 6.79 -5.43
C GLY A 260 -7.90 6.19 -4.24
N ALA A 261 -7.84 4.86 -4.18
CA ALA A 261 -7.18 4.13 -3.11
C ALA A 261 -5.70 4.53 -2.98
N THR A 262 -5.28 4.90 -1.80
CA THR A 262 -3.88 5.28 -1.50
C THR A 262 -3.32 4.51 -0.31
N SER A 263 -4.18 4.02 0.57
CA SER A 263 -3.82 3.17 1.70
C SER A 263 -3.50 1.75 1.23
N VAL A 264 -2.47 1.15 1.80
CA VAL A 264 -2.11 -0.25 1.51
C VAL A 264 -3.23 -1.21 1.90
N ASN A 265 -3.94 -0.92 3.00
CA ASN A 265 -5.08 -1.71 3.42
C ASN A 265 -6.20 -1.75 2.37
N GLU A 266 -6.44 -0.63 1.65
CA GLU A 266 -7.43 -0.58 0.57
C GLU A 266 -7.04 -1.51 -0.59
N PHE A 267 -5.77 -1.58 -0.95
CA PHE A 267 -5.28 -2.52 -1.98
C PHE A 267 -5.41 -3.98 -1.50
N ARG A 268 -5.03 -4.26 -0.27
CA ARG A 268 -5.15 -5.59 0.33
C ARG A 268 -6.60 -6.06 0.36
N ALA A 269 -7.53 -5.24 0.84
CA ALA A 269 -8.95 -5.56 0.89
C ALA A 269 -9.58 -5.79 -0.49
N ARG A 270 -9.04 -5.17 -1.54
CA ARG A 270 -9.45 -5.40 -2.92
C ARG A 270 -8.88 -6.68 -3.52
N GLY A 271 -8.03 -7.38 -2.80
CA GLY A 271 -7.41 -8.60 -3.27
C GLY A 271 -6.25 -8.37 -4.24
N TYR A 272 -5.51 -7.27 -4.04
CA TYR A 272 -4.19 -7.16 -4.65
C TYR A 272 -3.21 -8.09 -3.94
N LEU A 273 -2.31 -8.67 -4.72
CA LEU A 273 -1.20 -9.48 -4.21
C LEU A 273 -0.06 -8.56 -3.74
N PRO A 274 0.60 -8.86 -2.61
CA PRO A 274 1.74 -8.06 -2.14
C PRO A 274 2.87 -8.01 -3.17
N GLU A 275 3.14 -9.10 -3.88
CA GLU A 275 4.15 -9.16 -4.95
C GLU A 275 3.86 -8.17 -6.08
N ALA A 276 2.59 -8.04 -6.46
CA ALA A 276 2.17 -7.09 -7.49
C ALA A 276 2.35 -5.64 -7.02
N VAL A 277 1.98 -5.35 -5.77
CA VAL A 277 2.13 -4.03 -5.17
C VAL A 277 3.62 -3.66 -5.07
N ILE A 278 4.46 -4.57 -4.55
CA ILE A 278 5.91 -4.35 -4.41
C ILE A 278 6.56 -4.08 -5.77
N ASN A 279 6.32 -4.95 -6.75
CA ASN A 279 6.90 -4.77 -8.08
C ASN A 279 6.48 -3.45 -8.71
N TYR A 280 5.18 -3.13 -8.66
CA TYR A 280 4.69 -1.88 -9.20
C TYR A 280 5.27 -0.65 -8.50
N VAL A 281 5.33 -0.67 -7.16
CA VAL A 281 5.90 0.43 -6.35
C VAL A 281 7.40 0.59 -6.60
N ALA A 282 8.14 -0.51 -6.77
CA ALA A 282 9.55 -0.47 -7.12
C ALA A 282 9.79 0.22 -8.47
N MET A 283 8.88 0.03 -9.44
CA MET A 283 8.95 0.67 -10.76
C MET A 283 8.50 2.15 -10.76
N LEU A 284 7.97 2.67 -9.63
CA LEU A 284 7.56 4.07 -9.53
C LEU A 284 8.78 5.01 -9.38
N GLY A 285 9.35 5.41 -10.50
CA GLY A 285 10.48 6.33 -10.54
C GLY A 285 11.84 5.65 -10.34
N CYS A 286 11.93 4.36 -10.65
CA CYS A 286 13.18 3.62 -10.77
C CYS A 286 13.12 2.74 -12.02
N SER A 287 14.25 2.60 -12.71
CA SER A 287 14.41 1.72 -13.87
C SER A 287 15.34 0.59 -13.51
N TYR A 288 15.00 -0.64 -13.90
CA TYR A 288 15.81 -1.82 -13.60
C TYR A 288 16.42 -2.39 -14.90
N ILE A 289 16.05 -3.61 -15.29
CA ILE A 289 16.56 -4.26 -16.50
C ILE A 289 15.66 -3.89 -17.69
N ASP A 290 16.24 -3.47 -18.79
CA ASP A 290 15.50 -3.11 -20.00
C ASP A 290 14.68 -4.32 -20.53
N GLY A 291 13.40 -4.06 -20.80
CA GLY A 291 12.48 -5.07 -21.33
C GLY A 291 11.93 -6.06 -20.32
N GLN A 292 12.28 -5.94 -19.04
CA GLN A 292 11.69 -6.73 -17.97
C GLN A 292 10.71 -5.86 -17.15
N ASP A 293 9.48 -6.35 -16.96
CA ASP A 293 8.46 -5.68 -16.13
C ASP A 293 8.21 -6.41 -14.81
N MET A 294 8.40 -7.73 -14.77
CA MET A 294 8.09 -8.58 -13.62
C MET A 294 9.35 -8.94 -12.84
N TYR A 295 9.38 -8.62 -11.55
CA TYR A 295 10.51 -8.87 -10.66
C TYR A 295 10.06 -9.47 -9.34
N SER A 296 10.69 -10.52 -8.89
CA SER A 296 10.65 -10.92 -7.48
C SER A 296 11.34 -9.89 -6.59
N LEU A 297 11.04 -9.87 -5.30
CA LEU A 297 11.71 -8.97 -4.35
C LEU A 297 13.23 -9.18 -4.36
N LYS A 298 13.71 -10.42 -4.47
CA LYS A 298 15.14 -10.75 -4.57
C LYS A 298 15.81 -10.19 -5.84
N GLU A 299 15.12 -10.21 -6.97
CA GLU A 299 15.64 -9.61 -8.20
C GLU A 299 15.67 -8.08 -8.09
N LEU A 300 14.68 -7.47 -7.42
CA LEU A 300 14.69 -6.05 -7.12
C LEU A 300 15.88 -5.67 -6.22
N GLU A 301 16.15 -6.44 -5.16
CA GLU A 301 17.33 -6.26 -4.29
C GLU A 301 18.63 -6.34 -5.09
N ALA A 302 18.79 -7.37 -5.91
CA ALA A 302 20.01 -7.59 -6.68
C ALA A 302 20.28 -6.50 -7.73
N ASN A 303 19.23 -5.86 -8.24
CA ASN A 303 19.33 -4.91 -9.36
C ASN A 303 19.12 -3.44 -8.94
N PHE A 304 18.84 -3.16 -7.68
CA PHE A 304 18.61 -1.78 -7.22
C PHE A 304 19.93 -0.97 -7.21
N LYS A 305 19.91 0.22 -7.82
CA LYS A 305 21.01 1.19 -7.79
C LYS A 305 20.43 2.60 -7.70
N LEU A 306 21.10 3.49 -6.96
CA LEU A 306 20.68 4.89 -6.83
C LEU A 306 20.69 5.62 -8.19
N GLU A 307 21.61 5.25 -9.08
CA GLU A 307 21.75 5.82 -10.42
C GLU A 307 20.54 5.51 -11.33
N HIS A 308 19.75 4.49 -10.97
CA HIS A 308 18.54 4.11 -11.70
C HIS A 308 17.30 4.90 -11.27
N LEU A 309 17.41 5.72 -10.22
CA LEU A 309 16.33 6.57 -9.76
C LEU A 309 16.09 7.74 -10.71
N ASN A 310 14.82 7.96 -11.06
CA ASN A 310 14.42 9.09 -11.90
C ASN A 310 14.31 10.38 -11.07
N LYS A 311 14.76 11.50 -11.64
CA LYS A 311 14.66 12.84 -11.01
C LYS A 311 13.25 13.42 -11.06
N SER A 312 12.42 12.95 -11.98
CA SER A 312 11.06 13.43 -12.18
C SER A 312 10.05 12.69 -11.32
N PRO A 313 8.96 13.35 -10.89
CA PRO A 313 7.86 12.71 -10.20
C PRO A 313 7.28 11.53 -11.00
N ALA A 314 7.00 10.43 -10.32
CA ALA A 314 6.31 9.29 -10.91
C ALA A 314 4.80 9.50 -10.88
N VAL A 315 4.10 9.06 -11.92
CA VAL A 315 2.63 9.10 -11.99
C VAL A 315 2.06 7.73 -11.62
N PHE A 316 1.16 7.71 -10.63
CA PHE A 316 0.49 6.49 -10.22
C PHE A 316 -0.60 6.10 -11.23
N ASP A 317 -0.51 4.91 -11.80
CA ASP A 317 -1.48 4.36 -12.74
C ASP A 317 -2.13 3.09 -12.19
N TYR A 318 -3.40 3.21 -11.78
CA TYR A 318 -4.20 2.09 -11.26
C TYR A 318 -4.38 0.96 -12.27
N LYS A 319 -4.49 1.28 -13.58
CA LYS A 319 -4.63 0.26 -14.63
C LYS A 319 -3.36 -0.57 -14.79
N LYS A 320 -2.20 0.09 -14.66
CA LYS A 320 -0.92 -0.61 -14.70
C LYS A 320 -0.76 -1.52 -13.48
N LEU A 321 -1.13 -1.05 -12.28
CA LEU A 321 -1.13 -1.88 -11.07
C LEU A 321 -2.12 -3.07 -11.19
N GLU A 322 -3.33 -2.85 -11.73
CA GLU A 322 -4.30 -3.92 -12.01
C GLU A 322 -3.70 -4.97 -12.97
N TRP A 323 -3.01 -4.52 -14.01
CA TRP A 323 -2.33 -5.41 -14.94
C TRP A 323 -1.27 -6.26 -14.24
N TYR A 324 -0.40 -5.64 -13.43
CA TYR A 324 0.58 -6.39 -12.61
C TYR A 324 -0.11 -7.43 -11.74
N ASN A 325 -1.19 -7.06 -11.07
CA ASN A 325 -1.91 -7.97 -10.19
C ASN A 325 -2.43 -9.20 -10.96
N GLY A 326 -3.05 -8.99 -12.10
CA GLY A 326 -3.49 -10.08 -12.98
C GLY A 326 -2.33 -10.97 -13.45
N GLN A 327 -1.14 -10.40 -13.75
CA GLN A 327 0.02 -11.19 -14.12
C GLN A 327 0.50 -12.07 -12.96
N TYR A 328 0.63 -11.52 -11.75
CA TYR A 328 1.03 -12.29 -10.57
C TYR A 328 0.02 -13.35 -10.18
N ILE A 329 -1.29 -13.09 -10.30
CA ILE A 329 -2.33 -14.12 -10.09
C ILE A 329 -2.12 -15.29 -11.04
N ARG A 330 -1.80 -15.07 -12.31
CA ARG A 330 -1.56 -16.13 -13.30
C ARG A 330 -0.32 -16.98 -13.01
N LEU A 331 0.66 -16.44 -12.29
CA LEU A 331 1.86 -17.18 -11.88
C LEU A 331 1.65 -18.09 -10.66
N LEU A 332 0.56 -17.90 -9.90
CA LEU A 332 0.29 -18.75 -8.74
C LEU A 332 0.00 -20.19 -9.15
N SER A 333 0.38 -21.17 -8.34
CA SER A 333 -0.15 -22.53 -8.46
C SER A 333 -1.66 -22.53 -8.12
N ASP A 334 -2.38 -23.58 -8.52
CA ASP A 334 -3.82 -23.65 -8.25
C ASP A 334 -4.08 -23.79 -6.75
N GLU A 335 -3.23 -24.49 -6.01
CA GLU A 335 -3.29 -24.59 -4.56
C GLU A 335 -3.02 -23.24 -3.87
N GLU A 336 -2.06 -22.48 -4.37
CA GLU A 336 -1.75 -21.17 -3.80
C GLU A 336 -2.86 -20.18 -4.13
N LEU A 337 -3.40 -20.21 -5.35
CA LEU A 337 -4.55 -19.39 -5.72
C LEU A 337 -5.76 -19.74 -4.84
N TYR A 338 -6.04 -21.02 -4.62
CA TYR A 338 -7.08 -21.47 -3.70
C TYR A 338 -6.91 -20.88 -2.30
N LYS A 339 -5.72 -21.02 -1.71
CA LYS A 339 -5.45 -20.48 -0.37
C LYS A 339 -5.66 -18.98 -0.28
N ARG A 340 -5.17 -18.22 -1.28
CA ARG A 340 -5.24 -16.77 -1.28
C ARG A 340 -6.63 -16.23 -1.61
N THR A 341 -7.44 -16.95 -2.38
CA THR A 341 -8.83 -16.57 -2.69
C THR A 341 -9.83 -17.00 -1.63
N LEU A 342 -9.52 -18.05 -0.85
CA LEU A 342 -10.44 -18.62 0.13
C LEU A 342 -11.02 -17.60 1.12
N PRO A 343 -10.23 -16.68 1.72
CA PRO A 343 -10.77 -15.66 2.61
C PRO A 343 -11.81 -14.75 1.93
N PHE A 344 -11.61 -14.41 0.67
CA PHE A 344 -12.53 -13.58 -0.10
C PHE A 344 -13.78 -14.37 -0.52
N ILE A 345 -13.63 -15.63 -0.88
CA ILE A 345 -14.72 -16.53 -1.23
C ILE A 345 -15.63 -16.78 -0.02
N THR A 346 -15.06 -16.98 1.17
CA THR A 346 -15.81 -17.28 2.40
C THR A 346 -16.25 -16.03 3.18
N GLY A 347 -15.88 -14.84 2.71
CA GLY A 347 -16.18 -13.58 3.40
C GLY A 347 -15.42 -13.36 4.71
N THR A 348 -14.39 -14.16 4.97
CA THR A 348 -13.51 -14.02 6.16
C THR A 348 -12.27 -13.15 5.88
N GLY A 349 -12.12 -12.67 4.64
CA GLY A 349 -11.00 -11.79 4.26
C GLY A 349 -11.02 -10.51 5.06
N ASP A 350 -9.88 -10.19 5.61
CA ASP A 350 -9.48 -9.01 6.39
C ASP A 350 -10.60 -8.09 6.93
N ALA A 351 -11.64 -8.68 7.53
CA ALA A 351 -12.70 -7.95 8.25
C ALA A 351 -12.13 -7.09 9.41
N ALA A 352 -10.86 -7.32 9.77
CA ALA A 352 -10.12 -6.55 10.77
C ALA A 352 -9.47 -5.27 10.21
N LEU A 353 -9.49 -5.06 8.88
CA LEU A 353 -9.03 -3.82 8.29
C LEU A 353 -10.15 -2.79 8.44
N ASP A 354 -9.98 -1.84 9.36
CA ASP A 354 -10.86 -0.67 9.53
C ASP A 354 -10.74 0.22 8.27
N ILE A 355 -11.48 -0.16 7.22
CA ILE A 355 -11.40 0.47 5.90
C ILE A 355 -12.71 1.18 5.62
N ASN A 356 -12.68 2.51 5.67
CA ASN A 356 -13.66 3.31 4.95
C ASN A 356 -13.37 3.19 3.45
N ILE A 357 -13.95 2.17 2.82
CA ILE A 357 -13.87 2.00 1.37
C ILE A 357 -14.69 3.12 0.75
N SER A 358 -14.02 3.97 -0.05
CA SER A 358 -14.69 5.08 -0.72
C SER A 358 -15.73 4.55 -1.73
N GLU A 359 -16.82 5.31 -1.94
CA GLU A 359 -17.86 4.96 -2.94
C GLU A 359 -17.29 4.81 -4.36
N GLU A 360 -16.19 5.51 -4.68
CA GLU A 360 -15.47 5.39 -5.96
C GLU A 360 -14.79 4.02 -6.14
N PHE A 361 -14.58 3.32 -5.05
CA PHE A 361 -14.00 1.99 -5.03
C PHE A 361 -14.80 1.12 -4.07
N PRO A 362 -16.03 0.72 -4.44
CA PRO A 362 -16.80 -0.21 -3.62
C PRO A 362 -15.98 -1.48 -3.46
N ALA A 363 -15.89 -1.98 -2.21
CA ALA A 363 -15.37 -3.32 -2.01
C ALA A 363 -16.25 -4.25 -2.83
N PRO A 364 -15.69 -5.08 -3.70
CA PRO A 364 -16.46 -6.16 -4.24
C PRO A 364 -16.98 -6.96 -3.05
N HIS A 365 -18.23 -7.35 -3.09
CA HIS A 365 -19.04 -7.99 -2.05
C HIS A 365 -18.25 -8.84 -1.05
N VAL A 366 -17.60 -8.19 -0.08
CA VAL A 366 -16.98 -8.85 1.08
C VAL A 366 -18.09 -8.99 2.11
N GLY A 367 -18.83 -10.08 2.00
CA GLY A 367 -19.89 -10.37 2.94
C GLY A 367 -20.06 -11.88 3.06
N SER A 368 -20.22 -12.35 4.29
CA SER A 368 -20.52 -13.74 4.58
C SER A 368 -21.71 -14.23 3.73
N GLY A 369 -21.46 -15.28 2.92
CA GLY A 369 -22.52 -15.94 2.17
C GLY A 369 -22.72 -15.52 0.72
N TYR A 370 -22.01 -14.49 0.20
CA TYR A 370 -22.17 -14.09 -1.22
C TYR A 370 -21.81 -15.21 -2.20
N SER A 371 -20.75 -15.96 -1.95
CA SER A 371 -20.37 -17.11 -2.76
C SER A 371 -21.17 -18.38 -2.48
N GLY A 372 -22.01 -18.38 -1.45
CA GLY A 372 -22.67 -19.57 -0.92
C GLY A 372 -21.77 -20.41 0.01
N LEU A 373 -20.60 -19.92 0.36
CA LEU A 373 -19.62 -20.60 1.23
C LEU A 373 -19.34 -19.79 2.50
N ALA A 374 -19.03 -20.49 3.58
CA ALA A 374 -18.47 -19.97 4.81
C ALA A 374 -17.31 -20.82 5.27
N LEU A 375 -16.52 -20.32 6.23
CA LEU A 375 -15.42 -21.04 6.87
C LEU A 375 -15.88 -21.61 8.20
N GLY A 376 -15.63 -22.89 8.44
CA GLY A 376 -15.90 -23.53 9.71
C GLY A 376 -14.79 -23.26 10.74
N ASP A 377 -15.06 -23.57 12.02
CA ASP A 377 -14.09 -23.41 13.12
C ASP A 377 -12.80 -24.23 12.91
N ASN A 378 -12.88 -25.29 12.11
CA ASN A 378 -11.74 -26.14 11.71
C ASN A 378 -10.94 -25.55 10.51
N GLY A 379 -11.29 -24.37 10.01
CA GLY A 379 -10.64 -23.74 8.86
C GLY A 379 -11.02 -24.34 7.49
N GLU A 380 -11.99 -25.27 7.43
CA GLU A 380 -12.44 -25.87 6.17
C GLU A 380 -13.71 -25.15 5.65
N PRO A 381 -13.80 -24.90 4.32
CA PRO A 381 -14.96 -24.28 3.73
C PRO A 381 -16.18 -25.22 3.70
N TYR A 382 -17.37 -24.67 3.87
CA TYR A 382 -18.63 -25.42 3.75
C TYR A 382 -19.72 -24.60 3.04
N CYS A 383 -20.67 -25.29 2.40
CA CYS A 383 -21.84 -24.62 1.81
C CYS A 383 -22.79 -24.14 2.90
N VAL A 384 -23.18 -22.86 2.82
CA VAL A 384 -24.21 -22.27 3.70
C VAL A 384 -25.57 -22.90 3.43
N ASP A 385 -25.90 -23.10 2.15
CA ASP A 385 -27.11 -23.79 1.74
C ASP A 385 -26.93 -25.31 1.84
N LYS A 386 -27.54 -25.90 2.86
CA LYS A 386 -27.48 -27.35 3.11
C LYS A 386 -28.15 -28.20 2.03
N SER A 387 -29.05 -27.62 1.22
CA SER A 387 -29.68 -28.31 0.09
C SER A 387 -28.70 -28.67 -1.02
N MET A 388 -27.52 -28.07 -0.99
CA MET A 388 -26.42 -28.38 -1.91
C MET A 388 -25.80 -29.76 -1.69
N HIS A 389 -26.02 -30.36 -0.51
CA HIS A 389 -25.55 -31.70 -0.13
C HIS A 389 -24.05 -31.94 -0.39
N MET A 390 -23.20 -30.90 -0.22
CA MET A 390 -21.75 -30.98 -0.38
C MET A 390 -21.05 -31.06 0.97
N SER A 391 -20.16 -32.03 1.14
CA SER A 391 -19.23 -32.06 2.28
C SER A 391 -18.12 -31.02 2.12
N GLY A 392 -17.42 -30.66 3.21
CA GLY A 392 -16.28 -29.74 3.12
C GLY A 392 -15.18 -30.24 2.16
N ALA A 393 -14.96 -31.55 2.10
CA ALA A 393 -14.03 -32.16 1.16
C ALA A 393 -14.47 -31.98 -0.31
N ASP A 394 -15.78 -32.09 -0.59
CA ASP A 394 -16.33 -31.88 -1.93
C ASP A 394 -16.22 -30.40 -2.33
N VAL A 395 -16.48 -29.49 -1.39
CA VAL A 395 -16.32 -28.03 -1.59
C VAL A 395 -14.88 -27.70 -1.95
N LYS A 396 -13.91 -28.19 -1.19
CA LYS A 396 -12.47 -27.96 -1.45
C LYS A 396 -12.05 -28.52 -2.80
N LYS A 397 -12.49 -29.75 -3.12
CA LYS A 397 -12.22 -30.39 -4.41
C LYS A 397 -12.79 -29.58 -5.57
N ALA A 398 -14.04 -29.11 -5.45
CA ALA A 398 -14.67 -28.29 -6.49
C ALA A 398 -13.96 -26.94 -6.67
N LEU A 399 -13.56 -26.28 -5.57
CA LEU A 399 -12.76 -25.04 -5.63
C LEU A 399 -11.43 -25.27 -6.35
N LEU A 400 -10.68 -26.30 -6.00
CA LEU A 400 -9.41 -26.61 -6.66
C LEU A 400 -9.59 -26.88 -8.17
N LEU A 401 -10.66 -27.55 -8.59
CA LEU A 401 -10.98 -27.74 -10.00
C LEU A 401 -11.38 -26.44 -10.71
N LEU A 402 -11.96 -25.47 -9.97
CA LEU A 402 -12.32 -24.16 -10.52
C LEU A 402 -11.13 -23.22 -10.66
N MET A 403 -10.08 -23.34 -9.84
CA MET A 403 -8.92 -22.43 -9.85
C MET A 403 -8.31 -22.24 -11.25
N PRO A 404 -7.95 -23.28 -12.00
CA PRO A 404 -7.38 -23.12 -13.34
C PRO A 404 -8.37 -22.46 -14.33
N LEU A 405 -9.68 -22.62 -14.12
CA LEU A 405 -10.71 -22.02 -14.99
C LEU A 405 -10.90 -20.53 -14.74
N ILE A 406 -10.70 -20.05 -13.50
CA ILE A 406 -10.91 -18.66 -13.15
C ILE A 406 -9.63 -17.82 -13.23
N LYS A 407 -8.47 -18.43 -13.02
CA LYS A 407 -7.15 -17.78 -12.92
C LYS A 407 -6.91 -16.74 -14.00
N GLU A 408 -7.15 -17.07 -15.26
CA GLU A 408 -6.92 -16.18 -16.40
C GLU A 408 -7.87 -14.97 -16.44
N ARG A 409 -8.95 -15.00 -15.68
CA ARG A 409 -10.02 -14.00 -15.68
C ARG A 409 -9.96 -13.08 -14.47
N LEU A 410 -9.23 -13.50 -13.41
CA LEU A 410 -9.11 -12.70 -12.20
C LEU A 410 -8.21 -11.48 -12.43
N LYS A 411 -8.70 -10.33 -12.04
CA LYS A 411 -7.92 -9.10 -11.87
C LYS A 411 -7.54 -8.90 -10.41
N TYR A 412 -8.42 -9.31 -9.51
CA TYR A 412 -8.28 -9.26 -8.06
C TYR A 412 -8.69 -10.60 -7.46
N LEU A 413 -8.16 -10.92 -6.28
CA LEU A 413 -8.57 -12.15 -5.58
C LEU A 413 -10.05 -12.13 -5.21
N THR A 414 -10.61 -10.94 -4.99
CA THR A 414 -12.03 -10.74 -4.69
C THR A 414 -12.97 -11.17 -5.83
N ASP A 415 -12.50 -11.14 -7.09
CA ASP A 415 -13.31 -11.55 -8.24
C ASP A 415 -13.68 -13.04 -8.19
N ALA A 416 -12.90 -13.83 -7.44
CA ALA A 416 -13.12 -15.27 -7.31
C ALA A 416 -14.48 -15.61 -6.71
N ALA A 417 -14.96 -14.80 -5.75
CA ALA A 417 -16.23 -15.06 -5.06
C ALA A 417 -17.42 -15.09 -6.05
N GLU A 418 -17.48 -14.11 -6.96
CA GLU A 418 -18.51 -14.08 -8.00
C GLU A 418 -18.35 -15.25 -8.99
N MET A 419 -17.13 -15.56 -9.38
CA MET A 419 -16.87 -16.60 -10.36
C MET A 419 -17.17 -18.01 -9.88
N VAL A 420 -17.13 -18.28 -8.56
CA VAL A 420 -17.43 -19.60 -8.01
C VAL A 420 -18.86 -19.73 -7.48
N HIS A 421 -19.58 -18.64 -7.32
CA HIS A 421 -20.92 -18.58 -6.71
C HIS A 421 -21.89 -19.63 -7.25
N PHE A 422 -21.97 -19.79 -8.57
CA PHE A 422 -22.86 -20.73 -9.25
C PHE A 422 -22.71 -22.18 -8.80
N MET A 423 -21.52 -22.53 -8.29
CA MET A 423 -21.21 -23.87 -7.84
C MET A 423 -21.78 -24.18 -6.46
N PHE A 424 -21.89 -23.18 -5.59
CA PHE A 424 -22.18 -23.34 -4.17
C PHE A 424 -23.49 -22.68 -3.72
N ALA A 425 -24.14 -22.00 -4.62
CA ALA A 425 -25.48 -21.45 -4.41
C ALA A 425 -26.33 -21.68 -5.66
N GLU A 426 -27.64 -21.76 -5.44
CA GLU A 426 -28.58 -21.91 -6.55
C GLU A 426 -28.83 -20.53 -7.18
N PRO A 427 -28.43 -20.29 -8.44
CA PRO A 427 -28.65 -19.01 -9.07
C PRO A 427 -30.16 -18.74 -9.27
N ALA A 428 -30.56 -17.49 -9.13
CA ALA A 428 -31.88 -17.07 -9.51
C ALA A 428 -32.12 -17.34 -11.01
N VAL A 429 -33.35 -17.68 -11.37
CA VAL A 429 -33.72 -17.82 -12.78
C VAL A 429 -33.55 -16.47 -13.47
N PRO A 430 -32.74 -16.38 -14.55
CA PRO A 430 -32.51 -15.10 -15.20
C PRO A 430 -33.81 -14.52 -15.80
N ALA A 431 -33.96 -13.20 -15.68
CA ALA A 431 -35.08 -12.52 -16.35
C ALA A 431 -34.91 -12.62 -17.90
N PRO A 432 -36.01 -12.70 -18.67
CA PRO A 432 -35.97 -12.88 -20.11
C PRO A 432 -35.04 -11.93 -20.86
N GLU A 433 -34.99 -10.65 -20.47
CA GLU A 433 -34.11 -9.62 -21.07
C GLU A 433 -32.61 -9.91 -20.85
N ASN A 434 -32.26 -10.71 -19.87
CA ASN A 434 -30.88 -11.08 -19.56
C ASN A 434 -30.41 -12.33 -20.29
N ILE A 435 -31.33 -13.20 -20.71
CA ILE A 435 -31.01 -14.48 -21.35
C ILE A 435 -31.15 -14.44 -22.86
N ILE A 436 -32.03 -13.59 -23.39
CA ILE A 436 -32.23 -13.44 -24.84
C ILE A 436 -31.06 -12.69 -25.44
N PRO A 437 -30.29 -13.26 -26.40
CA PRO A 437 -29.24 -12.53 -27.10
C PRO A 437 -29.81 -11.35 -27.89
N LYS A 438 -29.08 -10.24 -27.97
CA LYS A 438 -29.54 -8.96 -28.57
C LYS A 438 -30.12 -9.08 -29.98
N LYS A 439 -29.75 -10.13 -30.73
CA LYS A 439 -30.17 -10.33 -32.14
C LYS A 439 -31.19 -11.45 -32.32
N LEU A 440 -31.65 -12.04 -31.22
CA LEU A 440 -32.58 -13.17 -31.23
C LEU A 440 -33.84 -12.78 -30.47
N ASP A 441 -34.87 -13.60 -30.59
CA ASP A 441 -36.13 -13.52 -29.81
C ASP A 441 -36.29 -14.65 -28.79
N ALA A 442 -37.36 -14.63 -28.03
CA ALA A 442 -37.66 -15.63 -27.03
C ALA A 442 -37.88 -17.03 -27.64
N ALA A 443 -38.52 -17.11 -28.82
CA ALA A 443 -38.78 -18.39 -29.49
C ALA A 443 -37.46 -19.07 -29.91
N LYS A 444 -36.56 -18.33 -30.51
CA LYS A 444 -35.22 -18.82 -30.89
C LYS A 444 -34.35 -19.18 -29.69
N THR A 445 -34.48 -18.41 -28.60
CA THR A 445 -33.76 -18.69 -27.35
C THR A 445 -34.29 -19.98 -26.69
N LYS A 446 -35.59 -20.26 -26.73
CA LYS A 446 -36.15 -21.56 -26.31
C LYS A 446 -35.61 -22.72 -27.15
N GLU A 447 -35.55 -22.56 -28.49
CA GLU A 447 -35.01 -23.58 -29.38
C GLU A 447 -33.54 -23.86 -29.03
N ILE A 448 -32.74 -22.81 -28.76
CA ILE A 448 -31.33 -22.94 -28.32
C ILE A 448 -31.24 -23.74 -27.01
N LEU A 449 -32.04 -23.41 -26.00
CA LEU A 449 -32.01 -24.13 -24.70
C LEU A 449 -32.50 -25.57 -24.79
N ILE A 450 -33.43 -25.87 -25.68
CA ILE A 450 -33.83 -27.26 -25.95
C ILE A 450 -32.67 -28.06 -26.54
N MET A 451 -32.03 -27.55 -27.59
CA MET A 451 -30.86 -28.18 -28.18
C MET A 451 -29.65 -28.25 -27.23
N ALA A 452 -29.56 -27.29 -26.31
CA ALA A 452 -28.51 -27.26 -25.30
C ALA A 452 -28.62 -28.45 -24.34
N LYS A 453 -29.76 -29.05 -24.12
CA LYS A 453 -29.92 -30.24 -23.25
C LYS A 453 -29.15 -31.42 -23.86
N ASP A 454 -29.30 -31.67 -25.17
CA ASP A 454 -28.58 -32.72 -25.87
C ASP A 454 -27.09 -32.44 -25.90
N PHE A 455 -26.69 -31.19 -26.13
CA PHE A 455 -25.31 -30.77 -26.06
C PHE A 455 -24.69 -31.03 -24.68
N VAL A 456 -25.35 -30.60 -23.61
CA VAL A 456 -24.86 -30.77 -22.22
C VAL A 456 -24.80 -32.26 -21.84
N ALA A 457 -25.78 -33.06 -22.24
CA ALA A 457 -25.80 -34.51 -21.99
C ALA A 457 -24.62 -35.24 -22.65
N ALA A 458 -24.15 -34.76 -23.79
CA ALA A 458 -23.07 -35.35 -24.54
C ALA A 458 -21.65 -34.99 -24.05
N LEU A 459 -21.50 -34.01 -23.14
CA LEU A 459 -20.20 -33.45 -22.78
C LEU A 459 -19.27 -34.42 -22.02
N GLN A 460 -19.80 -35.29 -21.17
CA GLN A 460 -18.98 -36.08 -20.23
C GLN A 460 -17.86 -36.94 -20.83
N PRO A 461 -18.03 -37.60 -22.01
CA PRO A 461 -16.93 -38.38 -22.56
C PRO A 461 -15.97 -37.59 -23.46
N LEU A 462 -16.28 -36.28 -23.71
CA LEU A 462 -15.56 -35.51 -24.72
C LEU A 462 -14.32 -34.79 -24.13
N THR A 463 -13.30 -34.67 -24.94
CA THR A 463 -12.20 -33.74 -24.71
C THR A 463 -12.70 -32.28 -24.87
N HIS A 464 -11.91 -31.33 -24.39
CA HIS A 464 -12.27 -29.91 -24.52
C HIS A 464 -12.45 -29.49 -25.98
N GLU A 465 -11.58 -29.95 -26.88
CA GLU A 465 -11.66 -29.64 -28.30
C GLU A 465 -12.89 -30.27 -28.97
N GLU A 466 -13.21 -31.52 -28.63
CA GLU A 466 -14.43 -32.20 -29.12
C GLU A 466 -15.70 -31.48 -28.64
N ALA A 467 -15.72 -31.05 -27.39
CA ALA A 467 -16.85 -30.29 -26.82
C ALA A 467 -17.03 -28.92 -27.49
N GLU A 468 -15.92 -28.21 -27.80
CA GLU A 468 -16.00 -26.94 -28.55
C GLU A 468 -16.49 -27.17 -30.00
N ASN A 469 -16.03 -28.23 -30.66
CA ASN A 469 -16.48 -28.59 -32.01
C ASN A 469 -17.97 -28.95 -32.01
N LEU A 470 -18.43 -29.72 -31.02
CA LEU A 470 -19.85 -30.05 -30.85
C LEU A 470 -20.69 -28.76 -30.67
N ALA A 471 -20.20 -27.81 -29.87
CA ALA A 471 -20.88 -26.52 -29.68
C ALA A 471 -20.99 -25.72 -31.00
N ARG A 472 -19.92 -25.69 -31.81
CA ARG A 472 -19.92 -25.03 -33.14
C ARG A 472 -20.92 -25.70 -34.08
N CYS A 473 -20.86 -27.01 -34.22
CA CYS A 473 -21.78 -27.75 -35.07
C CYS A 473 -23.25 -27.55 -34.65
N THR A 474 -23.52 -27.51 -33.33
CA THR A 474 -24.89 -27.26 -32.81
C THR A 474 -25.34 -25.85 -33.11
N ALA A 475 -24.48 -24.84 -32.94
CA ALA A 475 -24.78 -23.44 -33.29
C ALA A 475 -25.07 -23.28 -34.80
N GLU A 476 -24.27 -23.92 -35.67
CA GLU A 476 -24.47 -23.92 -37.12
C GLU A 476 -25.81 -24.57 -37.54
N LYS A 477 -26.16 -25.70 -36.91
CA LYS A 477 -27.48 -26.35 -37.16
C LYS A 477 -28.65 -25.46 -36.78
N LEU A 478 -28.48 -24.63 -35.77
CA LEU A 478 -29.47 -23.66 -35.32
C LEU A 478 -29.44 -22.35 -36.15
N GLY A 479 -28.48 -22.16 -37.04
CA GLY A 479 -28.29 -20.94 -37.80
C GLY A 479 -27.90 -19.72 -36.96
N VAL A 480 -27.21 -19.94 -35.85
CA VAL A 480 -26.77 -18.87 -34.92
C VAL A 480 -25.26 -18.84 -34.75
N LYS A 481 -24.72 -17.72 -34.26
CA LYS A 481 -23.29 -17.67 -33.89
C LYS A 481 -23.03 -18.46 -32.63
N LEU A 482 -21.83 -19.00 -32.48
CA LEU A 482 -21.40 -19.74 -31.29
C LEU A 482 -21.66 -18.95 -29.99
N GLY A 483 -21.36 -17.64 -29.98
CA GLY A 483 -21.63 -16.78 -28.81
C GLY A 483 -23.10 -16.66 -28.46
N ASP A 484 -23.99 -16.59 -29.47
CA ASP A 484 -25.44 -16.52 -29.29
C ASP A 484 -26.03 -17.88 -28.86
N PHE A 485 -25.37 -19.00 -29.19
CA PHE A 485 -25.69 -20.33 -28.66
C PHE A 485 -25.23 -20.48 -27.20
N MET A 486 -23.99 -20.15 -26.89
CA MET A 486 -23.39 -20.37 -25.56
C MET A 486 -23.93 -19.45 -24.47
N MET A 487 -24.37 -18.23 -24.81
CA MET A 487 -24.76 -17.23 -23.83
C MET A 487 -26.04 -17.59 -23.05
N PRO A 488 -27.14 -18.05 -23.69
CA PRO A 488 -28.33 -18.54 -22.94
C PRO A 488 -28.01 -19.70 -22.01
N ILE A 489 -27.14 -20.64 -22.46
CA ILE A 489 -26.70 -21.78 -21.64
C ILE A 489 -25.93 -21.28 -20.42
N ARG A 490 -25.00 -20.35 -20.63
CA ARG A 490 -24.23 -19.74 -19.54
C ARG A 490 -25.16 -19.10 -18.51
N MET A 491 -26.10 -18.28 -18.95
CA MET A 491 -27.08 -17.63 -18.08
C MET A 491 -27.92 -18.63 -17.30
N ALA A 492 -28.39 -19.67 -17.96
CA ALA A 492 -29.19 -20.71 -17.33
C ALA A 492 -28.39 -21.49 -16.26
N VAL A 493 -27.13 -21.87 -16.58
CA VAL A 493 -26.31 -22.73 -15.71
C VAL A 493 -25.65 -21.94 -14.58
N THR A 494 -25.16 -20.72 -14.85
CA THR A 494 -24.34 -19.96 -13.90
C THR A 494 -25.04 -18.72 -13.31
N GLY A 495 -26.17 -18.30 -13.87
CA GLY A 495 -26.87 -17.07 -13.46
C GLY A 495 -26.14 -15.77 -13.84
N SER A 496 -24.97 -15.83 -14.46
CA SER A 496 -24.14 -14.66 -14.75
C SER A 496 -23.63 -14.64 -16.20
N ARG A 497 -23.48 -13.45 -16.75
CA ARG A 497 -22.81 -13.24 -18.07
C ARG A 497 -21.29 -13.42 -17.95
N ILE A 498 -20.74 -13.18 -16.77
CA ILE A 498 -19.31 -13.35 -16.44
C ILE A 498 -19.18 -14.58 -15.55
N SER A 499 -18.58 -15.63 -16.07
CA SER A 499 -18.38 -16.89 -15.35
C SER A 499 -17.10 -17.57 -15.88
N PRO A 500 -16.61 -18.63 -15.23
CA PRO A 500 -15.53 -19.44 -15.81
C PRO A 500 -15.91 -20.00 -17.18
N PRO A 501 -14.98 -20.62 -17.94
CA PRO A 501 -15.30 -21.28 -19.20
C PRO A 501 -16.49 -22.25 -19.04
N LEU A 502 -17.53 -22.08 -19.88
CA LEU A 502 -18.84 -22.72 -19.66
C LEU A 502 -18.75 -24.25 -19.65
N ILE A 503 -18.03 -24.85 -20.59
CA ILE A 503 -17.88 -26.31 -20.69
C ILE A 503 -17.26 -26.86 -19.40
N GLY A 504 -16.13 -26.27 -18.96
CA GLY A 504 -15.49 -26.66 -17.70
C GLY A 504 -16.41 -26.47 -16.48
N SER A 505 -17.19 -25.37 -16.45
CA SER A 505 -18.18 -25.13 -15.39
C SER A 505 -19.26 -26.19 -15.33
N ILE A 506 -19.79 -26.62 -16.49
CA ILE A 506 -20.80 -27.68 -16.59
C ILE A 506 -20.24 -29.03 -16.11
N LEU A 507 -19.01 -29.35 -16.50
CA LEU A 507 -18.37 -30.61 -16.13
C LEU A 507 -18.10 -30.72 -14.61
N ILE A 508 -17.73 -29.60 -13.96
CA ILE A 508 -17.51 -29.56 -12.51
C ILE A 508 -18.85 -29.55 -11.76
N LEU A 509 -19.84 -28.78 -12.21
CA LEU A 509 -21.17 -28.72 -11.62
C LEU A 509 -21.92 -30.06 -11.75
N GLY A 510 -21.64 -30.78 -12.82
CA GLY A 510 -22.30 -32.02 -13.19
C GLY A 510 -23.45 -31.83 -14.19
N VAL A 511 -23.56 -32.79 -15.12
CA VAL A 511 -24.60 -32.79 -16.17
C VAL A 511 -26.00 -32.73 -15.60
N PRO A 512 -26.38 -33.57 -14.60
CA PRO A 512 -27.74 -33.56 -14.08
C PRO A 512 -28.22 -32.21 -13.59
N ARG A 513 -27.37 -31.54 -12.79
CA ARG A 513 -27.70 -30.23 -12.23
C ARG A 513 -27.73 -29.12 -13.29
N SER A 514 -26.83 -29.22 -14.28
CA SER A 514 -26.85 -28.29 -15.41
C SER A 514 -28.13 -28.39 -16.22
N LEU A 515 -28.64 -29.60 -16.44
CA LEU A 515 -29.92 -29.86 -17.13
C LEU A 515 -31.10 -29.32 -16.33
N GLU A 516 -31.14 -29.55 -15.01
CA GLU A 516 -32.17 -29.02 -14.14
C GLU A 516 -32.29 -27.49 -14.20
N ARG A 517 -31.14 -26.80 -14.20
CA ARG A 517 -31.08 -25.33 -14.33
C ARG A 517 -31.55 -24.84 -15.70
N ILE A 518 -31.24 -25.57 -16.76
CA ILE A 518 -31.75 -25.28 -18.11
C ILE A 518 -33.23 -25.46 -18.16
N ASP A 519 -33.77 -26.53 -17.57
CA ASP A 519 -35.23 -26.81 -17.52
C ASP A 519 -35.98 -25.73 -16.75
N ARG A 520 -35.47 -25.30 -15.59
CA ARG A 520 -36.03 -24.17 -14.84
C ARG A 520 -36.09 -22.89 -15.66
N THR A 521 -35.03 -22.61 -16.40
CA THR A 521 -34.93 -21.41 -17.25
C THR A 521 -35.90 -21.49 -18.43
N LEU A 522 -36.06 -22.68 -19.04
CA LEU A 522 -37.03 -22.91 -20.11
C LEU A 522 -38.46 -22.71 -19.64
N ALA A 523 -38.78 -23.14 -18.41
CA ALA A 523 -40.12 -22.97 -17.83
C ALA A 523 -40.46 -21.49 -17.56
N ALA A 524 -39.47 -20.61 -17.42
CA ALA A 524 -39.68 -19.19 -17.15
C ALA A 524 -39.62 -18.29 -18.40
N LEU A 525 -39.21 -18.81 -19.56
CA LEU A 525 -39.23 -18.16 -20.87
C LEU A 525 -40.54 -18.42 -21.61
#